data_85daba88ee4a1349559c332a2444b4de
#
_entry.id   85daba88ee4a1349559c332a2444b4de
#
_cell.length_a   1.000
_cell.length_b   1.000
_cell.length_c   1.000
_cell.angle_alpha   90.00
_cell.angle_beta   90.00
_cell.angle_gamma   90.00
#
_symmetry.space_group_name_H-M   'P 1'
#
loop_
_entity.id
_entity.type
_entity.pdbx_description
1 polymer ?
#
loop_
_entity_poly.entity_id
_entity_poly.type
_entity_poly.pdbx_seq_one_letter_code
_entity_poly.pdbx_strand_id
1 'polypeptide(L)'
;MKQEINPKETNRAIAFELWMKSPMPMVTLTKTFDVTRLYKVSRRRGLKFNMLLCWCIGKAASTIEEFYMLPQNGKLYKYDRMAINMIVENIKGGLSFCDIAVTDDIEQFNATYQHLTETIRQTCQDILDDEAVIVGTSTLIGTELDCIVNQYSGIFNNPFLAWGRYHKGWLKTTLPISFQFHHAQMDGGHAVRFLNNLQTVINQL
;
A
#
# COMPACT_ATOMS: atom_id res chain seq x y z
N MET A 1 12.84 -10.99 -7.75
CA MET A 1 13.46 -10.71 -9.09
C MET A 1 12.41 -10.04 -9.97
N LYS A 2 12.77 -8.93 -10.59
CA LYS A 2 11.93 -8.18 -11.55
C LYS A 2 12.12 -8.78 -12.95
N GLN A 3 11.03 -9.13 -13.64
CA GLN A 3 11.06 -9.70 -14.99
C GLN A 3 10.11 -8.96 -15.91
N GLU A 4 10.57 -8.56 -17.10
CA GLU A 4 9.68 -8.07 -18.16
C GLU A 4 8.86 -9.24 -18.71
N ILE A 5 7.52 -9.06 -18.82
CA ILE A 5 6.61 -10.05 -19.37
C ILE A 5 5.83 -9.49 -20.56
N ASN A 6 5.43 -10.37 -21.47
CA ASN A 6 4.58 -9.96 -22.58
C ASN A 6 3.13 -9.76 -22.10
N PRO A 7 2.57 -8.54 -22.15
CA PRO A 7 1.20 -8.30 -21.72
C PRO A 7 0.16 -9.19 -22.42
N LYS A 8 0.43 -9.56 -23.70
CA LYS A 8 -0.47 -10.39 -24.51
C LYS A 8 -0.62 -11.83 -23.99
N GLU A 9 0.32 -12.28 -23.16
CA GLU A 9 0.33 -13.61 -22.55
C GLU A 9 -0.30 -13.60 -21.14
N THR A 10 -0.88 -12.48 -20.74
CA THR A 10 -1.50 -12.29 -19.43
C THR A 10 -3.01 -12.00 -19.57
N ASN A 11 -3.74 -12.10 -18.46
CA ASN A 11 -5.14 -11.65 -18.36
C ASN A 11 -5.28 -10.12 -18.45
N ARG A 12 -4.15 -9.39 -18.58
CA ARG A 12 -4.12 -7.92 -18.66
C ARG A 12 -3.95 -7.38 -20.08
N ALA A 13 -3.87 -8.24 -21.11
CA ALA A 13 -3.58 -7.86 -22.49
C ALA A 13 -4.41 -6.67 -22.99
N ILE A 14 -5.74 -6.76 -22.91
CA ILE A 14 -6.66 -5.71 -23.37
C ILE A 14 -6.56 -4.46 -22.50
N ALA A 15 -6.55 -4.63 -21.18
CA ALA A 15 -6.45 -3.51 -20.24
C ALA A 15 -5.11 -2.76 -20.42
N PHE A 16 -4.01 -3.49 -20.63
CA PHE A 16 -2.71 -2.89 -20.89
C PHE A 16 -2.73 -2.04 -22.17
N GLU A 17 -3.24 -2.58 -23.28
CA GLU A 17 -3.31 -1.85 -24.55
C GLU A 17 -4.14 -0.57 -24.45
N LEU A 18 -5.29 -0.63 -23.78
CA LEU A 18 -6.18 0.52 -23.61
C LEU A 18 -5.63 1.58 -22.67
N TRP A 19 -5.23 1.17 -21.46
CA TRP A 19 -4.98 2.11 -20.38
C TRP A 19 -3.57 2.67 -20.36
N MET A 20 -2.58 2.00 -21.00
CA MET A 20 -1.24 2.58 -21.15
C MET A 20 -1.21 3.83 -22.05
N LYS A 21 -2.22 4.00 -22.89
CA LYS A 21 -2.37 5.19 -23.77
C LYS A 21 -3.25 6.27 -23.14
N SER A 22 -3.89 5.97 -22.01
CA SER A 22 -4.79 6.92 -21.36
C SER A 22 -3.99 8.03 -20.64
N PRO A 23 -4.40 9.31 -20.78
CA PRO A 23 -3.76 10.39 -20.03
C PRO A 23 -4.02 10.31 -18.52
N MET A 24 -5.07 9.58 -18.08
CA MET A 24 -5.42 9.35 -16.68
C MET A 24 -5.82 7.88 -16.48
N PRO A 25 -4.86 6.97 -16.34
CA PRO A 25 -5.14 5.54 -16.20
C PRO A 25 -5.40 5.10 -14.75
N MET A 26 -5.38 6.03 -13.78
CA MET A 26 -5.53 5.70 -12.37
C MET A 26 -7.01 5.65 -11.96
N VAL A 27 -7.33 4.65 -11.14
CA VAL A 27 -8.64 4.51 -10.49
C VAL A 27 -8.45 4.63 -8.99
N THR A 28 -9.30 5.42 -8.32
CA THR A 28 -9.30 5.56 -6.86
C THR A 28 -10.62 5.07 -6.30
N LEU A 29 -10.56 4.16 -5.33
CA LEU A 29 -11.69 3.65 -4.57
C LEU A 29 -11.48 3.98 -3.10
N THR A 30 -12.50 4.53 -2.45
CA THR A 30 -12.46 4.77 -1.00
C THR A 30 -13.44 3.84 -0.30
N LYS A 31 -12.97 3.17 0.75
CA LYS A 31 -13.79 2.31 1.61
C LYS A 31 -13.53 2.64 3.07
N THR A 32 -14.60 2.71 3.86
CA THR A 32 -14.49 2.80 5.31
C THR A 32 -14.34 1.40 5.90
N PHE A 33 -13.23 1.17 6.60
CA PHE A 33 -12.91 -0.09 7.29
C PHE A 33 -13.32 -0.04 8.76
N ASP A 34 -13.79 -1.17 9.29
CA ASP A 34 -13.86 -1.39 10.73
C ASP A 34 -12.46 -1.79 11.21
N VAL A 35 -11.79 -0.88 11.90
CA VAL A 35 -10.44 -1.07 12.44
C VAL A 35 -10.44 -1.26 13.96
N THR A 36 -11.59 -1.62 14.55
CA THR A 36 -11.75 -1.81 15.99
C THR A 36 -10.80 -2.86 16.54
N ARG A 37 -10.66 -3.98 15.82
CA ARG A 37 -9.75 -5.07 16.20
C ARG A 37 -8.30 -4.61 16.15
N LEU A 38 -7.89 -3.98 15.06
CA LEU A 38 -6.54 -3.43 14.86
C LEU A 38 -6.20 -2.41 15.96
N TYR A 39 -7.11 -1.49 16.28
CA TYR A 39 -6.94 -0.54 17.38
C TYR A 39 -6.73 -1.24 18.73
N LYS A 40 -7.56 -2.25 19.05
CA LYS A 40 -7.43 -3.00 20.31
C LYS A 40 -6.10 -3.76 20.39
N VAL A 41 -5.67 -4.41 19.30
CA VAL A 41 -4.39 -5.12 19.25
C VAL A 41 -3.22 -4.16 19.38
N SER A 42 -3.22 -3.04 18.65
CA SER A 42 -2.23 -1.97 18.78
C SER A 42 -2.04 -1.55 20.25
N ARG A 43 -3.14 -1.26 20.94
CA ARG A 43 -3.10 -0.83 22.36
C ARG A 43 -2.63 -1.93 23.31
N ARG A 44 -3.11 -3.17 23.11
CA ARG A 44 -2.79 -4.30 23.99
C ARG A 44 -1.33 -4.73 23.87
N ARG A 45 -0.78 -4.73 22.65
CA ARG A 45 0.58 -5.20 22.36
C ARG A 45 1.61 -4.08 22.31
N GLY A 46 1.23 -2.81 22.45
CA GLY A 46 2.14 -1.66 22.34
C GLY A 46 2.67 -1.45 20.91
N LEU A 47 2.02 -2.00 19.89
CA LEU A 47 2.43 -1.88 18.50
C LEU A 47 1.86 -0.61 17.87
N LYS A 48 2.62 0.05 16.99
CA LYS A 48 2.14 1.23 16.27
C LYS A 48 0.97 0.88 15.36
N PHE A 49 -0.12 1.65 15.40
CA PHE A 49 -1.32 1.43 14.60
C PHE A 49 -1.02 1.39 13.09
N ASN A 50 -0.23 2.37 12.59
CA ASN A 50 0.12 2.43 11.18
C ASN A 50 0.99 1.24 10.75
N MET A 51 1.91 0.78 11.58
CA MET A 51 2.70 -0.43 11.32
C MET A 51 1.78 -1.65 11.13
N LEU A 52 0.86 -1.87 12.07
CA LEU A 52 -0.11 -2.97 11.99
C LEU A 52 -0.99 -2.89 10.74
N LEU A 53 -1.46 -1.69 10.38
CA LEU A 53 -2.26 -1.48 9.17
C LEU A 53 -1.44 -1.78 7.92
N CYS A 54 -0.19 -1.32 7.85
CA CYS A 54 0.71 -1.60 6.73
C CYS A 54 1.01 -3.10 6.59
N TRP A 55 1.20 -3.82 7.70
CA TRP A 55 1.30 -5.27 7.69
C TRP A 55 0.03 -5.93 7.13
N CYS A 56 -1.16 -5.50 7.58
CA CYS A 56 -2.44 -6.00 7.04
C CYS A 56 -2.59 -5.72 5.54
N ILE A 57 -2.18 -4.54 5.07
CA ILE A 57 -2.19 -4.17 3.65
C ILE A 57 -1.29 -5.11 2.85
N GLY A 58 -0.04 -5.31 3.28
CA GLY A 58 0.89 -6.22 2.64
C GLY A 58 0.36 -7.66 2.58
N LYS A 59 -0.17 -8.16 3.69
CA LYS A 59 -0.77 -9.48 3.80
C LYS A 59 -1.98 -9.66 2.88
N ALA A 60 -2.84 -8.66 2.77
CA ALA A 60 -4.00 -8.70 1.86
C ALA A 60 -3.57 -8.60 0.39
N ALA A 61 -2.63 -7.72 0.06
CA ALA A 61 -2.13 -7.52 -1.29
C ALA A 61 -1.38 -8.76 -1.82
N SER A 62 -0.60 -9.44 -0.97
CA SER A 62 0.18 -10.62 -1.36
C SER A 62 -0.66 -11.81 -1.83
N THR A 63 -1.96 -11.82 -1.55
CA THR A 63 -2.90 -12.86 -2.00
C THR A 63 -3.46 -12.63 -3.41
N ILE A 64 -3.07 -11.53 -4.08
CA ILE A 64 -3.64 -11.12 -5.37
C ILE A 64 -2.51 -10.97 -6.38
N GLU A 65 -2.56 -11.79 -7.43
CA GLU A 65 -1.49 -11.87 -8.44
C GLU A 65 -1.23 -10.52 -9.12
N GLU A 66 -2.27 -9.75 -9.38
CA GLU A 66 -2.17 -8.47 -10.08
C GLU A 66 -1.34 -7.43 -9.31
N PHE A 67 -1.19 -7.55 -8.00
CA PHE A 67 -0.28 -6.67 -7.25
C PHE A 67 1.19 -6.91 -7.59
N TYR A 68 1.54 -8.11 -8.06
CA TYR A 68 2.90 -8.44 -8.48
C TYR A 68 3.22 -8.05 -9.92
N MET A 69 2.27 -7.43 -10.63
CA MET A 69 2.47 -6.91 -11.98
C MET A 69 2.45 -5.38 -11.95
N LEU A 70 3.42 -4.74 -12.59
CA LEU A 70 3.48 -3.28 -12.63
C LEU A 70 3.77 -2.78 -14.05
N PRO A 71 2.89 -1.94 -14.63
CA PRO A 71 3.18 -1.26 -15.88
C PRO A 71 4.17 -0.11 -15.65
N GLN A 72 5.30 -0.12 -16.32
CA GLN A 72 6.33 0.92 -16.24
C GLN A 72 6.95 1.16 -17.63
N ASN A 73 7.11 2.42 -18.03
CA ASN A 73 7.79 2.83 -19.26
C ASN A 73 7.29 2.08 -20.54
N GLY A 74 5.96 1.88 -20.63
CA GLY A 74 5.37 1.18 -21.78
C GLY A 74 5.51 -0.34 -21.76
N LYS A 75 6.04 -0.92 -20.69
CA LYS A 75 6.25 -2.36 -20.49
C LYS A 75 5.49 -2.87 -19.26
N LEU A 76 5.26 -4.18 -19.21
CA LEU A 76 4.70 -4.84 -18.03
C LEU A 76 5.80 -5.68 -17.37
N TYR A 77 5.97 -5.46 -16.06
CA TYR A 77 6.92 -6.22 -15.25
C TYR A 77 6.19 -7.08 -14.23
N LYS A 78 6.66 -8.31 -14.02
CA LYS A 78 6.26 -9.20 -12.94
C LYS A 78 7.38 -9.27 -11.91
N TYR A 79 6.98 -9.26 -10.64
CA TYR A 79 7.85 -9.34 -9.47
C TYR A 79 7.55 -10.60 -8.67
N ASP A 80 8.53 -11.14 -7.96
CA ASP A 80 8.38 -12.29 -7.06
C ASP A 80 8.25 -11.88 -5.59
N ARG A 81 8.48 -10.59 -5.27
CA ARG A 81 8.35 -10.05 -3.91
C ARG A 81 7.71 -8.66 -3.90
N MET A 82 7.18 -8.30 -2.75
CA MET A 82 6.47 -7.05 -2.52
C MET A 82 7.01 -6.36 -1.29
N ALA A 83 7.01 -5.03 -1.30
CA ALA A 83 7.30 -4.21 -0.14
C ALA A 83 6.26 -3.10 0.04
N ILE A 84 6.12 -2.64 1.27
CA ILE A 84 5.29 -1.48 1.64
C ILE A 84 6.20 -0.28 1.80
N ASN A 85 5.95 0.77 1.03
CA ASN A 85 6.67 2.03 1.17
C ASN A 85 6.11 2.85 2.33
N MET A 86 7.00 3.30 3.19
CA MET A 86 6.71 4.15 4.34
C MET A 86 7.30 5.54 4.12
N ILE A 87 6.55 6.56 4.50
CA ILE A 87 6.98 7.96 4.48
C ILE A 87 7.16 8.43 5.92
N VAL A 88 8.33 8.96 6.26
CA VAL A 88 8.68 9.40 7.61
C VAL A 88 9.24 10.83 7.56
N GLU A 89 8.76 11.70 8.44
CA GLU A 89 9.39 13.00 8.65
C GLU A 89 10.74 12.78 9.35
N ASN A 90 11.82 13.31 8.75
CA ASN A 90 13.17 13.18 9.23
C ASN A 90 13.57 14.34 10.17
N ILE A 91 14.71 14.21 10.86
CA ILE A 91 15.19 15.21 11.84
C ILE A 91 15.48 16.60 11.24
N LYS A 92 15.55 16.72 9.92
CA LYS A 92 15.72 18.01 9.21
C LYS A 92 14.41 18.64 8.79
N GLY A 93 13.24 18.04 9.15
CA GLY A 93 11.91 18.51 8.76
C GLY A 93 11.51 18.19 7.32
N GLY A 94 12.31 17.38 6.60
CA GLY A 94 11.97 16.83 5.29
C GLY A 94 11.33 15.45 5.41
N LEU A 95 11.02 14.83 4.26
CA LEU A 95 10.50 13.48 4.19
C LEU A 95 11.60 12.52 3.72
N SER A 96 11.61 11.33 4.31
CA SER A 96 12.45 10.20 3.89
C SER A 96 11.58 8.96 3.72
N PHE A 97 12.02 8.05 2.86
CA PHE A 97 11.24 6.90 2.41
C PHE A 97 11.98 5.59 2.71
N CYS A 98 11.25 4.56 3.11
CA CYS A 98 11.80 3.21 3.16
C CYS A 98 10.81 2.17 2.70
N ASP A 99 11.32 1.10 2.10
CA ASP A 99 10.55 -0.04 1.65
C ASP A 99 10.73 -1.20 2.61
N ILE A 100 9.62 -1.71 3.14
CA ILE A 100 9.59 -2.80 4.11
C ILE A 100 9.04 -4.04 3.43
N ALA A 101 9.85 -5.08 3.32
CA ALA A 101 9.44 -6.35 2.71
C ALA A 101 8.21 -6.94 3.41
N VAL A 102 7.24 -7.40 2.61
CA VAL A 102 6.06 -8.08 3.12
C VAL A 102 6.46 -9.45 3.66
N THR A 103 6.01 -9.77 4.87
CA THR A 103 6.21 -11.05 5.53
C THR A 103 4.95 -11.47 6.28
N ASP A 104 4.78 -12.78 6.46
CA ASP A 104 3.69 -13.36 7.25
C ASP A 104 3.89 -13.17 8.75
N ASP A 105 5.13 -12.96 9.19
CA ASP A 105 5.49 -12.75 10.58
C ASP A 105 5.38 -11.28 10.98
N ILE A 106 4.39 -10.98 11.81
CA ILE A 106 4.10 -9.62 12.30
C ILE A 106 5.23 -9.07 13.21
N GLU A 107 5.94 -9.92 13.95
CA GLU A 107 7.05 -9.48 14.81
C GLU A 107 8.26 -9.13 13.96
N GLN A 108 8.57 -9.94 12.95
CA GLN A 108 9.62 -9.63 11.98
C GLN A 108 9.31 -8.33 11.24
N PHE A 109 8.07 -8.16 10.76
CA PHE A 109 7.66 -6.90 10.10
C PHE A 109 7.80 -5.70 11.02
N ASN A 110 7.37 -5.83 12.29
CA ASN A 110 7.49 -4.77 13.29
C ASN A 110 8.95 -4.40 13.59
N ALA A 111 9.83 -5.39 13.74
CA ALA A 111 11.25 -5.15 13.98
C ALA A 111 11.90 -4.39 12.82
N THR A 112 11.62 -4.84 11.57
CA THR A 112 12.09 -4.17 10.35
C THR A 112 11.52 -2.75 10.22
N TYR A 113 10.21 -2.58 10.49
CA TYR A 113 9.55 -1.28 10.50
C TYR A 113 10.24 -0.31 11.46
N GLN A 114 10.47 -0.72 12.70
CA GLN A 114 11.10 0.15 13.71
C GLN A 114 12.53 0.52 13.31
N HIS A 115 13.31 -0.46 12.86
CA HIS A 115 14.69 -0.25 12.45
C HIS A 115 14.78 0.71 11.26
N LEU A 116 14.08 0.43 10.16
CA LEU A 116 14.18 1.22 8.94
C LEU A 116 13.61 2.64 9.12
N THR A 117 12.43 2.78 9.76
CA THR A 117 11.84 4.10 9.98
C THR A 117 12.71 4.98 10.88
N GLU A 118 13.36 4.43 11.90
CA GLU A 118 14.29 5.19 12.74
C GLU A 118 15.58 5.52 11.98
N THR A 119 16.12 4.58 11.20
CA THR A 119 17.32 4.82 10.38
C THR A 119 17.12 5.97 9.42
N ILE A 120 16.04 5.94 8.58
CA ILE A 120 15.80 7.02 7.61
C ILE A 120 15.45 8.35 8.28
N ARG A 121 14.83 8.32 9.47
CA ARG A 121 14.56 9.51 10.27
C ARG A 121 15.85 10.20 10.70
N GLN A 122 16.85 9.45 11.14
CA GLN A 122 18.11 9.97 11.63
C GLN A 122 19.08 10.33 10.51
N THR A 123 19.20 9.48 9.50
CA THR A 123 20.15 9.68 8.41
C THR A 123 19.69 10.67 7.36
N CYS A 124 18.38 10.91 7.25
CA CYS A 124 17.74 11.66 6.15
C CYS A 124 18.05 11.06 4.78
N GLN A 125 18.27 9.75 4.70
CA GLN A 125 18.55 9.00 3.47
C GLN A 125 17.46 7.95 3.26
N ASP A 126 17.02 7.81 2.00
CA ASP A 126 16.03 6.81 1.64
C ASP A 126 16.65 5.40 1.59
N ILE A 127 15.83 4.38 1.91
CA ILE A 127 16.18 2.96 1.80
C ILE A 127 15.12 2.28 0.94
N LEU A 128 15.38 2.16 -0.35
CA LEU A 128 14.43 1.67 -1.35
C LEU A 128 14.82 0.28 -1.88
N ASP A 129 13.83 -0.50 -2.32
CA ASP A 129 14.01 -1.84 -2.88
C ASP A 129 13.57 -1.87 -4.36
N ASP A 130 14.50 -1.72 -5.28
CA ASP A 130 14.23 -1.72 -6.72
C ASP A 130 13.83 -3.09 -7.28
N GLU A 131 14.01 -4.16 -6.52
CA GLU A 131 13.69 -5.55 -6.90
C GLU A 131 12.32 -6.02 -6.41
N ALA A 132 11.61 -5.22 -5.62
CA ALA A 132 10.26 -5.50 -5.15
C ALA A 132 9.22 -4.65 -5.90
N VAL A 133 8.00 -5.18 -6.03
CA VAL A 133 6.88 -4.30 -6.35
C VAL A 133 6.49 -3.54 -5.10
N ILE A 134 6.35 -2.23 -5.24
CA ILE A 134 6.06 -1.35 -4.11
C ILE A 134 4.57 -1.04 -4.02
N VAL A 135 4.00 -1.23 -2.85
CA VAL A 135 2.70 -0.66 -2.47
C VAL A 135 2.97 0.60 -1.64
N GLY A 136 2.69 1.76 -2.22
CA GLY A 136 2.91 3.04 -1.57
C GLY A 136 1.88 3.30 -0.47
N THR A 137 2.30 3.96 0.60
CA THR A 137 1.37 4.41 1.66
C THR A 137 1.63 5.85 2.08
N SER A 138 0.56 6.57 2.41
CA SER A 138 0.64 7.91 3.00
C SER A 138 -0.35 8.06 4.14
N THR A 139 0.08 8.72 5.21
CA THR A 139 -0.75 8.92 6.40
C THR A 139 -0.82 10.38 6.79
N LEU A 140 -2.04 10.91 6.91
CA LEU A 140 -2.34 12.29 7.30
C LEU A 140 -3.02 12.30 8.68
N ILE A 141 -2.30 11.84 9.70
CA ILE A 141 -2.84 11.59 11.05
C ILE A 141 -3.30 12.85 11.81
N GLY A 142 -3.01 14.04 11.30
CA GLY A 142 -3.42 15.31 11.91
C GLY A 142 -4.93 15.55 11.89
N THR A 143 -5.67 14.92 10.97
CA THR A 143 -7.12 15.09 10.82
C THR A 143 -7.80 13.80 10.39
N GLU A 144 -9.11 13.72 10.63
CA GLU A 144 -9.98 12.71 10.02
C GLU A 144 -10.28 13.12 8.59
N LEU A 145 -10.28 12.17 7.65
CA LEU A 145 -10.55 12.40 6.24
C LEU A 145 -11.56 11.37 5.74
N ASP A 146 -12.52 11.82 4.94
CA ASP A 146 -13.52 10.95 4.34
C ASP A 146 -12.99 10.22 3.09
N CYS A 147 -12.17 10.91 2.28
CA CYS A 147 -11.47 10.34 1.13
C CYS A 147 -10.25 11.16 0.75
N ILE A 148 -9.35 10.54 -0.02
CA ILE A 148 -8.19 11.17 -0.63
C ILE A 148 -8.13 10.72 -2.09
N VAL A 149 -8.02 11.66 -3.02
CA VAL A 149 -7.73 11.35 -4.42
C VAL A 149 -6.30 11.78 -4.70
N ASN A 150 -5.42 10.80 -4.93
CA ASN A 150 -4.03 11.09 -5.24
C ASN A 150 -3.90 11.67 -6.65
N GLN A 151 -2.94 12.55 -6.82
CA GLN A 151 -2.54 13.03 -8.14
C GLN A 151 -1.89 11.89 -8.95
N TYR A 152 -1.98 11.99 -10.26
CA TYR A 152 -1.22 11.16 -11.19
C TYR A 152 -0.11 11.99 -11.82
N SER A 153 1.14 11.60 -11.54
CA SER A 153 2.33 12.31 -12.04
C SER A 153 2.82 11.80 -13.39
N GLY A 154 2.29 10.67 -13.88
CA GLY A 154 2.80 9.98 -15.07
C GLY A 154 4.08 9.17 -14.84
N ILE A 155 4.63 9.20 -13.61
CA ILE A 155 5.91 8.55 -13.28
C ILE A 155 5.67 7.28 -12.46
N PHE A 156 4.80 7.36 -11.44
CA PHE A 156 4.54 6.27 -10.51
C PHE A 156 3.21 5.59 -10.83
N ASN A 157 3.25 4.32 -11.22
CA ASN A 157 2.08 3.49 -11.49
C ASN A 157 1.76 2.51 -10.36
N ASN A 158 2.51 2.60 -9.27
CA ASN A 158 2.37 1.71 -8.12
C ASN A 158 1.00 1.83 -7.46
N PRO A 159 0.45 0.74 -6.94
CA PRO A 159 -0.68 0.80 -6.03
C PRO A 159 -0.36 1.69 -4.84
N PHE A 160 -1.32 2.52 -4.43
CA PHE A 160 -1.09 3.51 -3.39
C PHE A 160 -2.30 3.59 -2.45
N LEU A 161 -2.05 3.55 -1.15
CA LEU A 161 -3.09 3.72 -0.14
C LEU A 161 -2.83 4.97 0.69
N ALA A 162 -3.89 5.72 0.95
CA ALA A 162 -3.80 6.92 1.79
C ALA A 162 -4.97 6.98 2.77
N TRP A 163 -4.68 7.46 3.98
CA TRP A 163 -5.69 7.61 5.04
C TRP A 163 -5.34 8.74 6.00
N GLY A 164 -6.39 9.23 6.68
CA GLY A 164 -6.28 10.19 7.77
C GLY A 164 -6.19 9.53 9.15
N ARG A 165 -6.59 10.27 10.18
CA ARG A 165 -6.78 9.73 11.53
C ARG A 165 -8.04 8.87 11.55
N TYR A 166 -8.01 7.75 12.30
CA TYR A 166 -9.21 6.93 12.52
C TYR A 166 -10.24 7.66 13.37
N HIS A 167 -11.50 7.43 13.07
CA HIS A 167 -12.62 7.88 13.89
C HIS A 167 -12.93 6.87 15.00
N LYS A 168 -12.88 7.31 16.26
CA LYS A 168 -13.19 6.49 17.41
C LYS A 168 -14.63 6.74 17.87
N GLY A 169 -15.54 5.91 17.39
CA GLY A 169 -16.93 5.88 17.90
C GLY A 169 -17.07 5.07 19.18
N TRP A 170 -18.27 5.06 19.74
CA TRP A 170 -18.57 4.36 20.99
C TRP A 170 -18.41 2.83 20.86
N LEU A 171 -18.96 2.23 19.81
CA LEU A 171 -18.93 0.78 19.59
C LEU A 171 -17.82 0.35 18.63
N LYS A 172 -17.47 1.19 17.66
CA LYS A 172 -16.55 0.88 16.57
C LYS A 172 -15.53 1.98 16.38
N THR A 173 -14.35 1.58 15.95
CA THR A 173 -13.32 2.46 15.41
C THR A 173 -13.29 2.25 13.91
N THR A 174 -13.45 3.33 13.13
CA THR A 174 -13.50 3.25 11.67
C THR A 174 -12.40 4.09 11.03
N LEU A 175 -12.01 3.71 9.81
CA LEU A 175 -10.99 4.41 9.04
C LEU A 175 -11.34 4.35 7.56
N PRO A 176 -11.65 5.49 6.93
CA PRO A 176 -11.69 5.60 5.48
C PRO A 176 -10.26 5.45 4.92
N ILE A 177 -10.09 4.53 3.97
CA ILE A 177 -8.84 4.32 3.24
C ILE A 177 -9.13 4.48 1.76
N SER A 178 -8.37 5.36 1.11
CA SER A 178 -8.39 5.53 -0.33
C SER A 178 -7.32 4.66 -0.96
N PHE A 179 -7.71 3.82 -1.89
CA PHE A 179 -6.86 2.92 -2.64
C PHE A 179 -6.84 3.33 -4.11
N GLN A 180 -5.68 3.70 -4.62
CA GLN A 180 -5.45 4.05 -6.01
C GLN A 180 -4.58 2.99 -6.70
N PHE A 181 -4.91 2.67 -7.96
CA PHE A 181 -4.17 1.72 -8.78
C PHE A 181 -4.24 2.09 -10.27
N HIS A 182 -3.26 1.62 -11.03
CA HIS A 182 -3.24 1.79 -12.47
C HIS A 182 -4.16 0.75 -13.15
N HIS A 183 -5.06 1.17 -14.03
CA HIS A 183 -6.06 0.27 -14.63
C HIS A 183 -5.46 -0.80 -15.57
N ALA A 184 -4.25 -0.57 -16.11
CA ALA A 184 -3.53 -1.63 -16.82
C ALA A 184 -3.03 -2.74 -15.88
N GLN A 185 -2.78 -2.43 -14.61
CA GLN A 185 -2.34 -3.41 -13.62
C GLN A 185 -3.51 -4.27 -13.11
N MET A 186 -4.58 -3.64 -12.66
CA MET A 186 -5.76 -4.33 -12.12
C MET A 186 -7.06 -3.61 -12.51
N ASP A 187 -8.18 -4.26 -12.34
CA ASP A 187 -9.51 -3.70 -12.53
C ASP A 187 -10.32 -3.70 -11.22
N GLY A 188 -11.57 -3.23 -11.30
CA GLY A 188 -12.45 -3.12 -10.15
C GLY A 188 -12.69 -4.44 -9.41
N GLY A 189 -12.73 -5.57 -10.11
CA GLY A 189 -12.90 -6.89 -9.48
C GLY A 189 -11.70 -7.27 -8.59
N HIS A 190 -10.47 -7.01 -9.04
CA HIS A 190 -9.25 -7.22 -8.27
C HIS A 190 -9.19 -6.29 -7.06
N ALA A 191 -9.52 -5.00 -7.27
CA ALA A 191 -9.56 -4.01 -6.20
C ALA A 191 -10.60 -4.37 -5.11
N VAL A 192 -11.80 -4.83 -5.49
CA VAL A 192 -12.83 -5.28 -4.54
C VAL A 192 -12.36 -6.49 -3.74
N ARG A 193 -11.70 -7.48 -4.38
CA ARG A 193 -11.08 -8.62 -3.66
C ARG A 193 -10.07 -8.14 -2.63
N PHE A 194 -9.17 -7.23 -3.03
CA PHE A 194 -8.19 -6.66 -2.12
C PHE A 194 -8.85 -5.98 -0.91
N LEU A 195 -9.82 -5.09 -1.14
CA LEU A 195 -10.49 -4.36 -0.06
C LEU A 195 -11.24 -5.30 0.91
N ASN A 196 -11.81 -6.40 0.41
CA ASN A 196 -12.46 -7.41 1.24
C ASN A 196 -11.45 -8.27 2.01
N ASN A 197 -10.35 -8.67 1.36
CA ASN A 197 -9.26 -9.40 2.00
C ASN A 197 -8.61 -8.56 3.11
N LEU A 198 -8.41 -7.26 2.88
CA LEU A 198 -7.87 -6.35 3.89
C LEU A 198 -8.77 -6.29 5.14
N GLN A 199 -10.10 -6.18 4.96
CA GLN A 199 -11.02 -6.22 6.11
C GLN A 199 -10.94 -7.56 6.84
N THR A 200 -10.82 -8.66 6.11
CA THR A 200 -10.68 -10.00 6.69
C THR A 200 -9.40 -10.12 7.51
N VAL A 201 -8.26 -9.69 6.98
CA VAL A 201 -6.97 -9.70 7.70
C VAL A 201 -7.04 -8.84 8.97
N ILE A 202 -7.62 -7.65 8.90
CA ILE A 202 -7.84 -6.79 10.08
C ILE A 202 -8.67 -7.49 11.15
N ASN A 203 -9.70 -8.24 10.76
CA ASN A 203 -10.56 -8.96 11.68
C ASN A 203 -9.89 -10.20 12.31
N GLN A 204 -8.83 -10.71 11.71
CA GLN A 204 -8.09 -11.91 12.17
C GLN A 204 -6.92 -11.57 13.10
N LEU A 205 -6.56 -10.28 13.29
CA LEU A 205 -5.50 -9.86 14.24
C LEU A 205 -5.81 -10.39 15.69
#